data_4f4e7f3cf210d4b3f858fa6e422a7478
#
_entry.id   4f4e7f3cf210d4b3f858fa6e422a7478
#
_cell.length_a   1.000
_cell.length_b   1.000
_cell.length_c   1.000
_cell.angle_alpha   90.00
_cell.angle_beta   90.00
_cell.angle_gamma   90.00
#
_symmetry.space_group_name_H-M   'P 1'
#
loop_
_entity.id
_entity.type
_entity.pdbx_description
1 polymer ?
#
loop_
_entity_poly.entity_id
_entity_poly.type
_entity_poly.pdbx_seq_one_letter_code
_entity_poly.pdbx_strand_id
1 'polypeptide(L)'
;MRWLSALLVAFILLGLVYSDAIPLFEEPDELQHYATVQYISRYGWFPPLGKPAEHLWDQEALQAPLYYWLGAAATFWIDTSDFSRQAILQPKPNIGDANLPGKKNAFLHGPAQAFPYHNTTLAVHVVRGLSLLFGVGTVALTFVGAGLVLSSTDGTDSTDDRKKYLFHPFHPLTKDSAFWIPLLSAAFLAFIPQFIFIHSVIGNDPAITFTSTFTLVLLLWFARDGITPRRAALFGLAVGLMALSK
;
A
#
# COMPACT_ATOMS: atom_id res chain seq x y z
N MET A 1 0.11 20.42 12.04
CA MET A 1 -0.94 19.77 11.22
C MET A 1 -0.93 20.21 9.74
N ARG A 2 -0.89 21.50 9.38
CA ARG A 2 -0.88 21.99 7.98
C ARG A 2 0.18 21.33 7.09
N TRP A 3 1.40 21.18 7.60
CA TRP A 3 2.52 20.58 6.84
C TRP A 3 2.34 19.07 6.57
N LEU A 4 1.79 18.33 7.54
CA LEU A 4 1.46 16.92 7.31
C LEU A 4 0.36 16.79 6.24
N SER A 5 -0.69 17.61 6.32
CA SER A 5 -1.74 17.59 5.28
C SER A 5 -1.19 17.93 3.90
N ALA A 6 -0.30 18.94 3.81
CA ALA A 6 0.37 19.27 2.55
C ALA A 6 1.23 18.13 2.01
N LEU A 7 1.97 17.43 2.89
CA LEU A 7 2.75 16.25 2.53
C LEU A 7 1.85 15.12 1.99
N LEU A 8 0.75 14.81 2.69
CA LEU A 8 -0.18 13.76 2.25
C LEU A 8 -0.83 14.11 0.91
N VAL A 9 -1.22 15.36 0.70
CA VAL A 9 -1.74 15.84 -0.59
C VAL A 9 -0.69 15.69 -1.69
N ALA A 10 0.57 16.08 -1.44
CA ALA A 10 1.65 15.92 -2.40
C ALA A 10 1.87 14.44 -2.76
N PHE A 11 1.85 13.54 -1.76
CA PHE A 11 1.96 12.09 -1.98
C PHE A 11 0.80 11.55 -2.83
N ILE A 12 -0.45 11.95 -2.54
CA ILE A 12 -1.63 11.56 -3.31
C ILE A 12 -1.48 12.02 -4.78
N LEU A 13 -1.11 13.27 -5.00
CA LEU A 13 -0.97 13.80 -6.36
C LEU A 13 0.12 13.05 -7.14
N LEU A 14 1.27 12.78 -6.52
CA LEU A 14 2.32 11.97 -7.13
C LEU A 14 1.84 10.55 -7.42
N GLY A 15 1.16 9.89 -6.48
CA GLY A 15 0.63 8.55 -6.67
C GLY A 15 -0.40 8.48 -7.81
N LEU A 16 -1.27 9.49 -7.94
CA LEU A 16 -2.20 9.58 -9.07
C LEU A 16 -1.47 9.74 -10.41
N VAL A 17 -0.42 10.57 -10.46
CA VAL A 17 0.42 10.71 -11.66
C VAL A 17 1.11 9.40 -12.01
N TYR A 18 1.65 8.67 -11.02
CA TYR A 18 2.25 7.35 -11.26
C TYR A 18 1.21 6.34 -11.74
N SER A 19 0.02 6.31 -11.11
CA SER A 19 -1.07 5.41 -11.51
C SER A 19 -1.54 5.64 -12.95
N ASP A 20 -1.57 6.89 -13.42
CA ASP A 20 -1.92 7.23 -14.80
C ASP A 20 -0.78 6.95 -15.80
N ALA A 21 0.47 7.24 -15.39
CA ALA A 21 1.65 7.08 -16.23
C ALA A 21 2.05 5.60 -16.44
N ILE A 22 1.72 4.71 -15.48
CA ILE A 22 2.00 3.28 -15.59
C ILE A 22 0.86 2.62 -16.37
N PRO A 23 1.11 2.12 -17.61
CA PRO A 23 0.05 1.48 -18.38
C PRO A 23 -0.53 0.27 -17.63
N LEU A 24 -1.74 -0.15 -18.01
CA LEU A 24 -2.41 -1.27 -17.35
C LEU A 24 -1.58 -2.56 -17.45
N PHE A 25 -1.40 -3.23 -16.29
CA PHE A 25 -0.75 -4.54 -16.21
C PHE A 25 0.76 -4.59 -16.57
N GLU A 26 1.42 -3.42 -16.70
CA GLU A 26 2.87 -3.36 -16.96
C GLU A 26 3.71 -3.50 -15.69
N GLU A 27 3.11 -3.36 -14.52
CA GLU A 27 3.77 -3.72 -13.26
C GLU A 27 3.84 -5.25 -13.13
N PRO A 28 4.96 -5.81 -12.66
CA PRO A 28 5.07 -7.24 -12.41
C PRO A 28 3.91 -7.77 -11.54
N ASP A 29 3.26 -8.84 -12.01
CA ASP A 29 2.14 -9.53 -11.34
C ASP A 29 0.84 -8.73 -11.19
N GLU A 30 0.77 -7.46 -11.66
CA GLU A 30 -0.45 -6.64 -11.56
C GLU A 30 -1.66 -7.30 -12.25
N LEU A 31 -1.42 -7.95 -13.39
CA LEU A 31 -2.47 -8.69 -14.08
C LEU A 31 -3.05 -9.80 -13.21
N GLN A 32 -2.20 -10.58 -12.57
CA GLN A 32 -2.57 -11.72 -11.73
C GLN A 32 -3.30 -11.27 -10.46
N HIS A 33 -2.79 -10.22 -9.82
CA HIS A 33 -3.46 -9.57 -8.69
C HIS A 33 -4.85 -9.06 -9.06
N TYR A 34 -4.95 -8.33 -10.19
CA TYR A 34 -6.23 -7.81 -10.65
C TYR A 34 -7.19 -8.92 -11.06
N ALA A 35 -6.70 -9.97 -11.73
CA ALA A 35 -7.55 -11.13 -12.11
C ALA A 35 -8.18 -11.78 -10.88
N THR A 36 -7.44 -11.87 -9.75
CA THR A 36 -7.97 -12.36 -8.48
C THR A 36 -9.07 -11.43 -7.94
N VAL A 37 -8.84 -10.12 -7.92
CA VAL A 37 -9.84 -9.11 -7.53
C VAL A 37 -11.10 -9.22 -8.40
N GLN A 38 -10.92 -9.27 -9.71
CA GLN A 38 -12.01 -9.34 -10.69
C GLN A 38 -12.84 -10.62 -10.53
N TYR A 39 -12.19 -11.76 -10.28
CA TYR A 39 -12.87 -13.01 -10.04
C TYR A 39 -13.74 -12.95 -8.77
N ILE A 40 -13.17 -12.46 -7.65
CA ILE A 40 -13.92 -12.31 -6.38
C ILE A 40 -15.09 -11.33 -6.56
N SER A 41 -14.84 -10.20 -7.25
CA SER A 41 -15.89 -9.22 -7.55
C SER A 41 -17.06 -9.81 -8.31
N ARG A 42 -16.79 -10.74 -9.25
CA ARG A 42 -17.80 -11.34 -10.12
C ARG A 42 -18.52 -12.53 -9.50
N TYR A 43 -17.80 -13.37 -8.75
CA TYR A 43 -18.30 -14.65 -8.25
C TYR A 43 -18.51 -14.70 -6.74
N GLY A 44 -18.08 -13.69 -5.99
CA GLY A 44 -18.22 -13.59 -4.53
C GLY A 44 -17.37 -14.57 -3.74
N TRP A 45 -16.38 -15.23 -4.36
CA TRP A 45 -15.48 -16.18 -3.72
C TRP A 45 -14.12 -16.21 -4.42
N PHE A 46 -13.12 -16.80 -3.75
CA PHE A 46 -11.79 -16.97 -4.33
C PHE A 46 -11.81 -17.84 -5.59
N PRO A 47 -10.93 -17.56 -6.56
CA PRO A 47 -10.78 -18.39 -7.74
C PRO A 47 -10.37 -19.81 -7.38
N PRO A 48 -10.80 -20.83 -8.15
CA PRO A 48 -10.37 -22.20 -7.94
C PRO A 48 -8.87 -22.31 -8.17
N LEU A 49 -8.21 -23.08 -7.31
CA LEU A 49 -6.80 -23.44 -7.50
C LEU A 49 -6.73 -24.48 -8.62
N GLY A 50 -6.04 -24.13 -9.70
CA GLY A 50 -5.81 -24.99 -10.85
C GLY A 50 -4.32 -25.12 -11.15
N LYS A 51 -4.00 -25.63 -12.33
CA LYS A 51 -2.63 -25.54 -12.84
C LYS A 51 -2.33 -24.09 -13.16
N PRO A 52 -1.23 -23.51 -12.65
CA PRO A 52 -0.93 -22.09 -12.82
C PRO A 52 -1.04 -21.59 -14.27
N ALA A 53 -0.58 -22.34 -15.24
CA ALA A 53 -0.60 -21.96 -16.66
C ALA A 53 -2.01 -21.88 -17.30
N GLU A 54 -3.07 -22.25 -16.58
CA GLU A 54 -4.43 -22.30 -17.13
C GLU A 54 -5.27 -21.06 -16.80
N HIS A 55 -4.81 -20.23 -15.85
CA HIS A 55 -5.60 -19.11 -15.32
C HIS A 55 -4.76 -17.83 -15.17
N LEU A 56 -5.43 -16.68 -15.39
CA LEU A 56 -4.79 -15.36 -15.26
C LEU A 56 -4.39 -14.99 -13.83
N TRP A 57 -5.03 -15.58 -12.82
CA TRP A 57 -4.71 -15.32 -11.40
C TRP A 57 -3.55 -16.13 -10.84
N ASP A 58 -3.15 -17.19 -11.53
CA ASP A 58 -1.98 -18.01 -11.23
C ASP A 58 -1.75 -18.23 -9.71
N GLN A 59 -0.52 -18.03 -9.23
CA GLN A 59 -0.15 -18.16 -7.82
C GLN A 59 -0.78 -17.10 -6.90
N GLU A 60 -1.24 -15.98 -7.43
CA GLU A 60 -1.77 -14.86 -6.64
C GLU A 60 -3.07 -15.21 -5.93
N ALA A 61 -3.82 -16.18 -6.44
CA ALA A 61 -5.01 -16.71 -5.76
C ALA A 61 -4.71 -17.46 -4.44
N LEU A 62 -3.44 -17.80 -4.19
CA LEU A 62 -2.98 -18.43 -2.94
C LEU A 62 -2.56 -17.41 -1.87
N GLN A 63 -2.48 -16.15 -2.21
CA GLN A 63 -2.04 -15.12 -1.30
C GLN A 63 -3.13 -14.71 -0.31
N ALA A 64 -2.72 -14.03 0.76
CA ALA A 64 -3.60 -13.61 1.84
C ALA A 64 -4.74 -12.70 1.35
N PRO A 65 -5.97 -12.87 1.89
CA PRO A 65 -7.20 -12.46 1.24
C PRO A 65 -7.57 -10.98 1.36
N LEU A 66 -7.06 -10.26 2.35
CA LEU A 66 -7.58 -8.94 2.75
C LEU A 66 -7.61 -7.95 1.59
N TYR A 67 -6.48 -7.80 0.88
CA TYR A 67 -6.36 -6.86 -0.22
C TYR A 67 -7.36 -7.15 -1.35
N TYR A 68 -7.48 -8.42 -1.73
CA TYR A 68 -8.37 -8.84 -2.83
C TYR A 68 -9.85 -8.65 -2.50
N TRP A 69 -10.27 -8.93 -1.27
CA TRP A 69 -11.63 -8.67 -0.83
C TRP A 69 -11.97 -7.18 -0.81
N LEU A 70 -11.04 -6.34 -0.36
CA LEU A 70 -11.22 -4.88 -0.38
C LEU A 70 -11.30 -4.35 -1.81
N GLY A 71 -10.42 -4.82 -2.70
CA GLY A 71 -10.46 -4.49 -4.12
C GLY A 71 -11.77 -4.92 -4.78
N ALA A 72 -12.22 -6.14 -4.53
CA ALA A 72 -13.50 -6.66 -5.03
C ALA A 72 -14.68 -5.84 -4.51
N ALA A 73 -14.71 -5.52 -3.22
CA ALA A 73 -15.74 -4.68 -2.61
C ALA A 73 -15.74 -3.24 -3.16
N ALA A 74 -14.59 -2.72 -3.59
CA ALA A 74 -14.51 -1.41 -4.22
C ALA A 74 -14.99 -1.40 -5.69
N THR A 75 -15.01 -2.55 -6.36
CA THR A 75 -15.23 -2.63 -7.82
C THR A 75 -16.41 -3.48 -8.26
N PHE A 76 -17.18 -4.12 -7.34
CA PHE A 76 -18.30 -5.03 -7.69
C PHE A 76 -19.38 -4.40 -8.56
N TRP A 77 -19.51 -3.09 -8.55
CA TRP A 77 -20.50 -2.32 -9.30
C TRP A 77 -20.04 -1.92 -10.72
N ILE A 78 -18.77 -2.20 -11.06
CA ILE A 78 -18.18 -1.82 -12.35
C ILE A 78 -18.29 -3.01 -13.31
N ASP A 79 -18.77 -2.78 -14.53
CA ASP A 79 -18.74 -3.79 -15.57
C ASP A 79 -17.30 -4.02 -16.07
N THR A 80 -16.80 -5.22 -15.90
CA THR A 80 -15.45 -5.64 -16.32
C THR A 80 -15.51 -6.74 -17.39
N SER A 81 -16.57 -6.80 -18.18
CA SER A 81 -16.74 -7.80 -19.24
C SER A 81 -15.73 -7.68 -20.37
N ASP A 82 -15.06 -6.53 -20.47
CA ASP A 82 -14.00 -6.24 -21.44
C ASP A 82 -12.59 -6.64 -20.98
N PHE A 83 -12.43 -7.24 -19.78
CA PHE A 83 -11.13 -7.56 -19.18
C PHE A 83 -10.19 -8.34 -20.12
N SER A 84 -10.68 -9.38 -20.76
CA SER A 84 -9.88 -10.18 -21.70
C SER A 84 -9.35 -9.37 -22.91
N ARG A 85 -10.05 -8.28 -23.28
CA ARG A 85 -9.63 -7.38 -24.36
C ARG A 85 -8.60 -6.35 -23.90
N GLN A 86 -8.52 -6.08 -22.60
CA GLN A 86 -7.53 -5.16 -22.01
C GLN A 86 -6.21 -5.89 -21.65
N ALA A 87 -6.22 -7.23 -21.53
CA ALA A 87 -5.09 -8.05 -21.14
C ALA A 87 -4.46 -8.80 -22.34
N ILE A 88 -4.38 -8.16 -23.50
CA ILE A 88 -3.79 -8.77 -24.70
C ILE A 88 -2.29 -8.58 -24.70
N LEU A 89 -1.54 -9.70 -24.71
CA LEU A 89 -0.10 -9.67 -24.78
C LEU A 89 0.41 -9.04 -26.07
N GLN A 90 1.47 -8.25 -25.96
CA GLN A 90 2.18 -7.69 -27.09
C GLN A 90 2.91 -8.79 -27.88
N PRO A 91 2.67 -8.92 -29.20
CA PRO A 91 3.46 -9.82 -30.02
C PRO A 91 4.94 -9.39 -30.04
N LYS A 92 5.85 -10.28 -29.64
CA LYS A 92 7.30 -10.03 -29.63
C LYS A 92 7.68 -8.74 -28.86
N PRO A 93 7.38 -8.65 -27.56
CA PRO A 93 7.81 -7.52 -26.77
C PRO A 93 9.33 -7.54 -26.60
N ASN A 94 9.95 -6.36 -26.57
CA ASN A 94 11.37 -6.20 -26.27
C ASN A 94 11.56 -5.63 -24.87
N ILE A 95 11.16 -6.42 -23.88
CA ILE A 95 11.18 -6.03 -22.46
C ILE A 95 12.60 -6.26 -21.92
N GLY A 96 13.05 -5.36 -21.03
CA GLY A 96 14.29 -5.55 -20.26
C GLY A 96 15.55 -4.97 -20.88
N ASP A 97 15.59 -4.64 -22.17
CA ASP A 97 16.73 -3.93 -22.79
C ASP A 97 16.31 -2.56 -23.30
N ALA A 98 16.74 -1.51 -22.58
CA ALA A 98 16.42 -0.13 -22.93
C ALA A 98 17.07 0.32 -24.25
N ASN A 99 18.17 -0.30 -24.67
CA ASN A 99 18.96 0.11 -25.83
C ASN A 99 18.45 -0.50 -27.14
N LEU A 100 17.73 -1.62 -27.09
CA LEU A 100 17.19 -2.24 -28.30
C LEU A 100 15.95 -1.48 -28.76
N PRO A 101 15.80 -1.22 -30.08
CA PRO A 101 14.59 -0.65 -30.62
C PRO A 101 13.42 -1.64 -30.50
N GLY A 102 12.19 -1.14 -30.39
CA GLY A 102 10.99 -1.96 -30.37
C GLY A 102 10.06 -1.62 -29.20
N LYS A 103 9.01 -2.40 -29.10
CA LYS A 103 7.94 -2.19 -28.10
C LYS A 103 8.38 -2.71 -26.74
N LYS A 104 8.33 -1.88 -25.73
CA LYS A 104 8.80 -2.16 -24.36
C LYS A 104 7.69 -2.72 -23.47
N ASN A 105 6.44 -2.53 -23.82
CA ASN A 105 5.30 -2.95 -23.04
C ASN A 105 5.02 -4.44 -23.22
N ALA A 106 4.62 -5.12 -22.15
CA ALA A 106 4.19 -6.50 -22.17
C ALA A 106 2.83 -6.68 -22.84
N PHE A 107 1.99 -5.66 -22.74
CA PHE A 107 0.62 -5.66 -23.24
C PHE A 107 0.38 -4.65 -24.35
N LEU A 108 -0.73 -4.84 -25.09
CA LEU A 108 -1.20 -3.87 -26.08
C LEU A 108 -2.02 -2.79 -25.36
N HIS A 109 -1.63 -1.54 -25.56
CA HIS A 109 -2.34 -0.38 -25.04
C HIS A 109 -3.00 0.44 -26.16
N GLY A 110 -4.16 1.01 -25.83
CA GLY A 110 -4.93 1.78 -26.80
C GLY A 110 -5.78 2.89 -26.17
N PRO A 111 -6.50 3.67 -27.00
CA PRO A 111 -7.30 4.80 -26.53
C PRO A 111 -8.39 4.44 -25.50
N ALA A 112 -8.84 3.18 -25.45
CA ALA A 112 -9.82 2.71 -24.48
C ALA A 112 -9.30 2.75 -23.02
N GLN A 113 -7.99 2.88 -22.84
CA GLN A 113 -7.35 2.95 -21.53
C GLN A 113 -7.09 4.40 -21.08
N ALA A 114 -7.37 5.38 -21.92
CA ALA A 114 -7.18 6.79 -21.59
C ALA A 114 -8.34 7.36 -20.75
N PHE A 115 -8.04 8.41 -19.98
CA PHE A 115 -9.07 9.17 -19.26
C PHE A 115 -10.07 9.83 -20.24
N PRO A 116 -11.40 9.83 -19.95
CA PRO A 116 -12.05 9.29 -18.74
C PRO A 116 -12.13 7.76 -18.75
N TYR A 117 -11.79 7.17 -17.59
CA TYR A 117 -11.72 5.71 -17.46
C TYR A 117 -13.10 5.06 -17.44
N HIS A 118 -13.22 3.92 -18.09
CA HIS A 118 -14.45 3.12 -18.17
C HIS A 118 -14.15 1.63 -17.95
N ASN A 119 -15.16 0.87 -17.59
CA ASN A 119 -15.12 -0.59 -17.51
C ASN A 119 -13.90 -1.13 -16.74
N THR A 120 -13.15 -2.07 -17.29
CA THR A 120 -11.96 -2.65 -16.66
C THR A 120 -10.91 -1.60 -16.31
N THR A 121 -10.67 -0.60 -17.17
CA THR A 121 -9.72 0.48 -16.89
C THR A 121 -10.12 1.26 -15.63
N LEU A 122 -11.40 1.59 -15.47
CA LEU A 122 -11.90 2.24 -14.26
C LEU A 122 -11.70 1.35 -13.03
N ALA A 123 -12.02 0.06 -13.12
CA ALA A 123 -11.84 -0.86 -12.01
C ALA A 123 -10.38 -0.98 -11.59
N VAL A 124 -9.44 -1.07 -12.53
CA VAL A 124 -7.99 -1.07 -12.26
C VAL A 124 -7.58 0.20 -11.50
N HIS A 125 -7.98 1.39 -11.97
CA HIS A 125 -7.62 2.64 -11.28
C HIS A 125 -8.29 2.80 -9.91
N VAL A 126 -9.50 2.25 -9.69
CA VAL A 126 -10.13 2.20 -8.37
C VAL A 126 -9.31 1.32 -7.41
N VAL A 127 -8.83 0.15 -7.85
CA VAL A 127 -7.99 -0.73 -7.03
C VAL A 127 -6.60 -0.12 -6.80
N ARG A 128 -6.00 0.55 -7.79
CA ARG A 128 -4.77 1.35 -7.61
C ARG A 128 -4.98 2.47 -6.58
N GLY A 129 -6.16 3.10 -6.59
CA GLY A 129 -6.57 4.08 -5.57
C GLY A 129 -6.63 3.48 -4.16
N LEU A 130 -7.06 2.22 -4.01
CA LEU A 130 -7.01 1.50 -2.72
C LEU A 130 -5.55 1.31 -2.25
N SER A 131 -4.64 0.93 -3.14
CA SER A 131 -3.20 0.85 -2.82
C SER A 131 -2.66 2.20 -2.36
N LEU A 132 -3.05 3.28 -3.03
CA LEU A 132 -2.64 4.64 -2.68
C LEU A 132 -3.17 5.05 -1.30
N LEU A 133 -4.39 4.67 -0.93
CA LEU A 133 -4.96 4.92 0.40
C LEU A 133 -4.17 4.20 1.50
N PHE A 134 -3.72 2.97 1.27
CA PHE A 134 -2.80 2.30 2.19
C PHE A 134 -1.47 3.04 2.32
N GLY A 135 -0.92 3.57 1.23
CA GLY A 135 0.28 4.41 1.25
C GLY A 135 0.10 5.68 2.07
N VAL A 136 -1.01 6.40 1.88
CA VAL A 136 -1.37 7.59 2.68
C VAL A 136 -1.42 7.25 4.17
N GLY A 137 -2.08 6.13 4.51
CA GLY A 137 -2.15 5.63 5.88
C GLY A 137 -0.76 5.30 6.45
N THR A 138 0.11 4.68 5.66
CA THR A 138 1.48 4.35 6.08
C THR A 138 2.31 5.61 6.35
N VAL A 139 2.25 6.62 5.47
CA VAL A 139 2.94 7.90 5.67
C VAL A 139 2.45 8.61 6.94
N ALA A 140 1.12 8.64 7.16
CA ALA A 140 0.53 9.23 8.35
C ALA A 140 0.94 8.49 9.63
N LEU A 141 0.94 7.16 9.61
CA LEU A 141 1.38 6.32 10.73
C LEU A 141 2.87 6.46 11.02
N THR A 142 3.70 6.66 10.00
CA THR A 142 5.15 6.95 10.17
C THR A 142 5.34 8.26 10.95
N PHE A 143 4.58 9.30 10.62
CA PHE A 143 4.58 10.54 11.38
C PHE A 143 4.19 10.31 12.85
N VAL A 144 3.11 9.57 13.11
CA VAL A 144 2.63 9.26 14.46
C VAL A 144 3.67 8.42 15.22
N GLY A 145 4.19 7.36 14.61
CA GLY A 145 5.18 6.47 15.22
C GLY A 145 6.47 7.20 15.61
N ALA A 146 6.99 8.04 14.72
CA ALA A 146 8.16 8.87 15.02
C ALA A 146 7.89 9.85 16.18
N GLY A 147 6.68 10.45 16.22
CA GLY A 147 6.28 11.29 17.34
C GLY A 147 6.17 10.54 18.66
N LEU A 148 5.70 9.30 18.66
CA LEU A 148 5.62 8.44 19.86
C LEU A 148 7.02 8.12 20.40
N VAL A 149 7.97 7.79 19.52
CA VAL A 149 9.36 7.51 19.90
C VAL A 149 9.98 8.74 20.56
N LEU A 150 9.81 9.93 19.97
CA LEU A 150 10.39 11.17 20.51
C LEU A 150 9.78 11.59 21.83
N SER A 151 8.45 11.48 21.99
CA SER A 151 7.77 11.86 23.24
C SER A 151 8.12 10.93 24.41
N SER A 152 8.62 9.72 24.13
CA SER A 152 9.10 8.80 25.18
C SER A 152 10.43 9.23 25.79
N THR A 153 11.18 10.13 25.12
CA THR A 153 12.50 10.62 25.61
C THR A 153 12.39 11.80 26.56
N ASP A 154 11.26 12.52 26.59
CA ASP A 154 11.05 13.68 27.49
C ASP A 154 10.68 13.29 28.93
N GLY A 155 10.41 12.03 29.19
CA GLY A 155 10.01 11.51 30.52
C GLY A 155 11.18 11.14 31.44
N THR A 156 12.19 12.01 31.59
CA THR A 156 13.39 11.72 32.44
C THR A 156 13.15 11.75 33.94
N ASP A 157 11.90 11.87 34.40
CA ASP A 157 11.57 11.91 35.83
C ASP A 157 10.94 10.61 36.37
N SER A 158 11.03 9.49 35.61
CA SER A 158 10.57 8.21 36.12
C SER A 158 11.66 7.54 36.96
N THR A 159 11.38 7.31 38.25
CA THR A 159 12.20 6.53 39.22
C THR A 159 12.31 5.04 38.83
N ASP A 160 11.78 4.64 37.69
CA ASP A 160 11.86 3.27 37.17
C ASP A 160 13.04 3.12 36.22
N ASP A 161 14.14 2.58 36.72
CA ASP A 161 15.39 2.34 35.97
C ASP A 161 15.20 1.48 34.70
N ARG A 162 14.19 0.62 34.61
CA ARG A 162 13.93 -0.22 33.44
C ARG A 162 13.48 0.58 32.21
N LYS A 163 12.74 1.69 32.41
CA LYS A 163 12.31 2.57 31.31
C LYS A 163 13.46 3.40 30.76
N LYS A 164 14.49 3.67 31.60
CA LYS A 164 15.63 4.49 31.26
C LYS A 164 16.54 3.88 30.19
N TYR A 165 16.63 2.55 30.10
CA TYR A 165 17.52 1.85 29.17
C TYR A 165 16.90 1.55 27.80
N LEU A 166 15.57 1.56 27.67
CA LEU A 166 14.91 1.23 26.42
C LEU A 166 14.90 2.38 25.38
N PHE A 167 15.05 3.62 25.84
CA PHE A 167 14.86 4.83 25.01
C PHE A 167 15.93 5.91 25.15
N HIS A 168 17.14 5.59 25.64
CA HIS A 168 18.25 6.53 25.62
C HIS A 168 19.09 6.35 24.36
N PRO A 169 19.23 7.39 23.50
CA PRO A 169 20.37 8.30 23.59
C PRO A 169 20.22 9.71 22.97
N PHE A 170 19.08 10.35 22.98
CA PHE A 170 18.96 11.67 22.37
C PHE A 170 18.86 12.79 23.43
N HIS A 171 19.60 13.89 23.22
CA HIS A 171 19.48 15.13 23.99
C HIS A 171 18.00 15.62 24.01
N PRO A 172 17.58 16.34 25.08
CA PRO A 172 16.24 16.92 25.14
C PRO A 172 15.98 17.75 23.88
N LEU A 173 14.97 17.30 23.11
CA LEU A 173 14.63 17.93 21.85
C LEU A 173 13.89 19.24 22.12
N THR A 174 14.18 20.27 21.35
CA THR A 174 13.38 21.51 21.38
C THR A 174 11.97 21.22 20.89
N LYS A 175 10.99 22.03 21.29
CA LYS A 175 9.58 21.89 20.82
C LYS A 175 9.48 21.87 19.30
N ASP A 176 10.37 22.55 18.60
CA ASP A 176 10.42 22.57 17.14
C ASP A 176 10.91 21.24 16.57
N SER A 177 11.96 20.63 17.14
CA SER A 177 12.46 19.34 16.69
C SER A 177 11.46 18.20 16.93
N ALA A 178 10.64 18.26 17.98
CA ALA A 178 9.59 17.31 18.27
C ALA A 178 8.50 17.25 17.17
N PHE A 179 8.33 18.31 16.39
CA PHE A 179 7.42 18.32 15.23
C PHE A 179 8.14 18.01 13.91
N TRP A 180 9.33 18.58 13.69
CA TRP A 180 10.00 18.46 12.41
C TRP A 180 10.59 17.08 12.15
N ILE A 181 11.09 16.37 13.16
CA ILE A 181 11.65 15.03 12.98
C ILE A 181 10.57 14.03 12.51
N PRO A 182 9.38 13.94 13.14
CA PRO A 182 8.28 13.11 12.59
C PRO A 182 7.88 13.49 11.17
N LEU A 183 7.81 14.79 10.87
CA LEU A 183 7.45 15.26 9.54
C LEU A 183 8.50 14.88 8.50
N LEU A 184 9.78 15.04 8.80
CA LEU A 184 10.88 14.65 7.91
C LEU A 184 10.93 13.14 7.72
N SER A 185 10.68 12.34 8.75
CA SER A 185 10.61 10.88 8.65
C SER A 185 9.49 10.45 7.70
N ALA A 186 8.30 11.05 7.84
CA ALA A 186 7.17 10.79 6.95
C ALA A 186 7.45 11.29 5.52
N ALA A 187 8.09 12.46 5.36
CA ALA A 187 8.45 13.01 4.07
C ALA A 187 9.51 12.16 3.37
N PHE A 188 10.52 11.68 4.09
CA PHE A 188 11.52 10.78 3.54
C PHE A 188 10.86 9.54 2.93
N LEU A 189 9.95 8.89 3.67
CA LEU A 189 9.21 7.73 3.16
C LEU A 189 8.34 8.08 1.95
N ALA A 190 7.58 9.19 2.05
CA ALA A 190 6.62 9.61 1.02
C ALA A 190 7.27 9.92 -0.34
N PHE A 191 8.54 10.31 -0.36
CA PHE A 191 9.26 10.65 -1.59
C PHE A 191 10.25 9.57 -2.05
N ILE A 192 10.25 8.36 -1.46
CA ILE A 192 10.98 7.22 -2.01
C ILE A 192 10.27 6.78 -3.29
N PRO A 193 10.92 6.81 -4.48
CA PRO A 193 10.25 6.48 -5.75
C PRO A 193 9.63 5.08 -5.76
N GLN A 194 10.32 4.10 -5.19
CA GLN A 194 9.80 2.73 -5.08
C GLN A 194 8.56 2.64 -4.19
N PHE A 195 8.49 3.44 -3.11
CA PHE A 195 7.32 3.47 -2.24
C PHE A 195 6.11 4.06 -2.97
N ILE A 196 6.30 5.15 -3.73
CA ILE A 196 5.24 5.75 -4.56
C ILE A 196 4.78 4.73 -5.61
N PHE A 197 5.72 4.09 -6.32
CA PHE A 197 5.44 3.10 -7.36
C PHE A 197 4.56 1.97 -6.82
N ILE A 198 4.97 1.27 -5.76
CA ILE A 198 4.23 0.14 -5.18
C ILE A 198 2.81 0.56 -4.74
N HIS A 199 2.66 1.77 -4.19
CA HIS A 199 1.35 2.27 -3.76
C HIS A 199 0.50 2.90 -4.88
N SER A 200 0.99 2.87 -6.12
CA SER A 200 0.28 3.38 -7.30
C SER A 200 -0.19 2.29 -8.26
N VAL A 201 0.08 1.04 -7.95
CA VAL A 201 -0.24 -0.16 -8.73
C VAL A 201 -1.03 -1.18 -7.90
N ILE A 202 -1.50 -2.26 -8.53
CA ILE A 202 -2.26 -3.31 -7.86
C ILE A 202 -1.31 -4.39 -7.34
N GLY A 203 -1.30 -4.58 -6.02
CA GLY A 203 -0.55 -5.62 -5.33
C GLY A 203 -0.95 -5.68 -3.87
N ASN A 204 -0.61 -6.75 -3.17
CA ASN A 204 -0.90 -6.88 -1.73
C ASN A 204 0.14 -6.19 -0.82
N ASP A 205 1.28 -5.77 -1.37
CA ASP A 205 2.34 -5.07 -0.64
C ASP A 205 1.89 -3.77 0.04
N PRO A 206 1.02 -2.92 -0.55
CA PRO A 206 0.44 -1.77 0.15
C PRO A 206 -0.30 -2.15 1.43
N ALA A 207 -1.10 -3.22 1.40
CA ALA A 207 -1.89 -3.64 2.55
C ALA A 207 -1.00 -4.16 3.69
N ILE A 208 -0.01 -5.03 3.40
CA ILE A 208 0.91 -5.52 4.44
C ILE A 208 1.78 -4.39 5.00
N THR A 209 2.25 -3.46 4.18
CA THR A 209 3.04 -2.32 4.63
C THR A 209 2.25 -1.45 5.60
N PHE A 210 0.99 -1.14 5.27
CA PHE A 210 0.10 -0.38 6.14
C PHE A 210 -0.21 -1.11 7.45
N THR A 211 -0.64 -2.38 7.38
CA THR A 211 -1.05 -3.14 8.56
C THR A 211 0.13 -3.45 9.49
N SER A 212 1.32 -3.69 8.94
CA SER A 212 2.56 -3.85 9.73
C SER A 212 2.95 -2.54 10.42
N THR A 213 2.91 -1.42 9.71
CA THR A 213 3.20 -0.10 10.29
C THR A 213 2.20 0.26 11.37
N PHE A 214 0.91 -0.01 11.16
CA PHE A 214 -0.14 0.19 12.15
C PHE A 214 0.10 -0.65 13.41
N THR A 215 0.43 -1.94 13.25
CA THR A 215 0.75 -2.85 14.35
C THR A 215 1.97 -2.35 15.14
N LEU A 216 3.02 -1.89 14.45
CA LEU A 216 4.21 -1.32 15.07
C LEU A 216 3.89 -0.04 15.88
N VAL A 217 3.09 0.87 15.33
CA VAL A 217 2.66 2.10 16.02
C VAL A 217 1.86 1.77 17.28
N LEU A 218 0.97 0.77 17.23
CA LEU A 218 0.25 0.29 18.41
C LEU A 218 1.20 -0.30 19.46
N LEU A 219 2.22 -1.06 19.04
CA LEU A 219 3.23 -1.60 19.95
C LEU A 219 4.02 -0.48 20.64
N LEU A 220 4.46 0.54 19.90
CA LEU A 220 5.11 1.72 20.46
C LEU A 220 4.20 2.45 21.46
N TRP A 221 2.93 2.60 21.13
CA TRP A 221 1.96 3.20 22.05
C TRP A 221 1.80 2.39 23.34
N PHE A 222 1.79 1.06 23.27
CA PHE A 222 1.72 0.21 24.46
C PHE A 222 2.97 0.28 25.31
N ALA A 223 4.15 0.28 24.65
CA ALA A 223 5.43 0.40 25.36
C ALA A 223 5.49 1.70 26.17
N ARG A 224 4.90 2.77 25.65
CA ARG A 224 4.83 4.07 26.32
C ARG A 224 3.79 4.14 27.43
N ASP A 225 2.53 3.80 27.13
CA ASP A 225 1.38 4.11 27.97
C ASP A 225 0.83 2.87 28.73
N GLY A 226 1.48 1.72 28.59
CA GLY A 226 1.08 0.46 29.19
C GLY A 226 -0.07 -0.25 28.46
N ILE A 227 -0.30 -1.50 28.82
CA ILE A 227 -1.30 -2.38 28.21
C ILE A 227 -2.61 -2.30 29.01
N THR A 228 -3.71 -2.10 28.29
CA THR A 228 -5.08 -2.24 28.81
C THR A 228 -5.84 -3.28 28.00
N PRO A 229 -6.94 -3.90 28.50
CA PRO A 229 -7.71 -4.89 27.74
C PRO A 229 -8.20 -4.37 26.38
N ARG A 230 -8.61 -3.10 26.30
CA ARG A 230 -9.02 -2.49 25.03
C ARG A 230 -7.87 -2.34 24.04
N ARG A 231 -6.70 -1.92 24.53
CA ARG A 231 -5.49 -1.80 23.70
C ARG A 231 -5.01 -3.19 23.23
N ALA A 232 -5.04 -4.18 24.10
CA ALA A 232 -4.70 -5.56 23.75
C ALA A 232 -5.63 -6.12 22.65
N ALA A 233 -6.94 -5.86 22.76
CA ALA A 233 -7.90 -6.25 21.71
C ALA A 233 -7.63 -5.56 20.36
N LEU A 234 -7.33 -4.25 20.38
CA LEU A 234 -6.98 -3.50 19.17
C LEU A 234 -5.68 -4.02 18.53
N PHE A 235 -4.70 -4.37 19.34
CA PHE A 235 -3.45 -4.98 18.86
C PHE A 235 -3.70 -6.36 18.24
N GLY A 236 -4.50 -7.20 18.91
CA GLY A 236 -4.88 -8.50 18.36
C GLY A 236 -5.58 -8.38 17.01
N LEU A 237 -6.50 -7.41 16.87
CA LEU A 237 -7.13 -7.09 15.59
C LEU A 237 -6.10 -6.66 14.53
N ALA A 238 -5.17 -5.77 14.90
CA ALA A 238 -4.13 -5.29 13.97
C ALA A 238 -3.22 -6.44 13.49
N VAL A 239 -2.80 -7.33 14.41
CA VAL A 239 -2.03 -8.55 14.07
C VAL A 239 -2.83 -9.47 13.16
N GLY A 240 -4.13 -9.66 13.43
CA GLY A 240 -5.02 -10.43 12.56
C GLY A 240 -5.13 -9.85 11.15
N LEU A 241 -5.33 -8.54 11.03
CA LEU A 241 -5.36 -7.85 9.73
C LEU A 241 -4.01 -7.97 9.01
N MET A 242 -2.89 -7.85 9.72
CA MET A 242 -1.56 -8.02 9.16
C MET A 242 -1.38 -9.45 8.60
N ALA A 243 -1.80 -10.49 9.34
CA ALA A 243 -1.73 -11.88 8.89
C ALA A 243 -2.66 -12.16 7.68
N LEU A 244 -3.76 -11.40 7.52
CA LEU A 244 -4.65 -11.48 6.37
C LEU A 244 -4.17 -10.65 5.18
N SER A 245 -3.08 -9.92 5.30
CA SER A 245 -2.55 -9.04 4.24
C SER A 245 -1.45 -9.70 3.41
N LYS A 246 -0.70 -10.67 4.01
CA LYS A 246 0.35 -11.41 3.30
C LYS A 246 0.73 -12.70 4.02
#